data_071145b2095c25be40cd2b3d650c6c89
#
_entry.id   071145b2095c25be40cd2b3d650c6c89
#
_cell.length_a   1.000
_cell.length_b   1.000
_cell.length_c   1.000
_cell.angle_alpha   90.00
_cell.angle_beta   90.00
_cell.angle_gamma   90.00
#
_symmetry.space_group_name_H-M   'P 1'
#
loop_
_entity.id
_entity.type
_entity.pdbx_description
1 polymer ?
#
loop_
_entity_poly.entity_id
_entity_poly.type
_entity_poly.pdbx_seq_one_letter_code
_entity_poly.pdbx_strand_id
1 'polypeptide(L)'
;MQQSYRALRIIAEAQTIRVVLAPEPDEFMFKELSVLCDSLHTESSSGIKAVVLDFNPTAAQLVSHDTRTTIEHTSTIVQGACAATRSIKQPVLAVVRATLSQSACLLIKSADFTLVAENAKLVISNGGENEEDTLTGSQALRLGYITWTTSVHDIHKQMERVLDLLRTNSAIALRQAKASVRLAHANHATKLEALEQVNRLYLEQLMQTHDAQEGLKAFLEKRKPIWKNI
;
A
#
# COMPACT_ATOMS: atom_id res chain seq x y z
N MET A 1 12.25 -18.75 -8.99
CA MET A 1 13.55 -18.14 -8.58
C MET A 1 13.31 -17.29 -7.36
N GLN A 2 13.94 -17.59 -6.24
CA GLN A 2 13.87 -16.72 -5.05
C GLN A 2 14.75 -15.50 -5.33
N GLN A 3 14.12 -14.38 -5.62
CA GLN A 3 14.83 -13.11 -5.83
C GLN A 3 15.33 -12.66 -4.44
N SER A 4 16.65 -12.55 -4.28
CA SER A 4 17.25 -12.10 -3.02
C SER A 4 17.33 -10.59 -3.04
N TYR A 5 16.53 -9.92 -2.21
CA TYR A 5 16.58 -8.49 -1.99
C TYR A 5 17.64 -8.18 -0.92
N ARG A 6 18.40 -7.10 -1.08
CA ARG A 6 19.46 -6.67 -0.14
C ARG A 6 18.99 -5.53 0.76
N ALA A 7 18.24 -4.60 0.21
CA ALA A 7 17.73 -3.43 0.92
C ALA A 7 16.32 -3.62 1.47
N LEU A 8 15.60 -4.69 1.08
CA LEU A 8 14.27 -5.01 1.55
C LEU A 8 14.26 -6.30 2.36
N ARG A 9 13.49 -6.29 3.44
CA ARG A 9 13.14 -7.52 4.15
C ARG A 9 11.69 -7.85 3.87
N ILE A 10 11.46 -9.01 3.23
CA ILE A 10 10.12 -9.48 2.88
C ILE A 10 9.70 -10.56 3.86
N ILE A 11 8.50 -10.43 4.41
CA ILE A 11 7.89 -11.38 5.34
C ILE A 11 6.54 -11.77 4.75
N ALA A 12 6.40 -13.05 4.41
CA ALA A 12 5.13 -13.60 3.94
C ALA A 12 4.35 -14.14 5.15
N GLU A 13 3.18 -13.59 5.40
CA GLU A 13 2.30 -13.95 6.52
C GLU A 13 0.88 -14.16 6.00
N ALA A 14 0.23 -15.25 6.40
CA ALA A 14 -1.22 -15.51 6.24
C ALA A 14 -1.95 -14.65 5.17
N GLN A 15 -1.64 -14.87 3.88
CA GLN A 15 -2.25 -14.16 2.74
C GLN A 15 -1.87 -12.67 2.64
N THR A 16 -0.82 -12.24 3.32
CA THR A 16 -0.28 -10.89 3.24
C THR A 16 1.23 -10.92 2.97
N ILE A 17 1.73 -9.89 2.31
CA ILE A 17 3.17 -9.66 2.13
C ILE A 17 3.52 -8.39 2.85
N ARG A 18 4.44 -8.48 3.80
CA ARG A 18 4.97 -7.35 4.54
C ARG A 18 6.39 -7.05 4.05
N VAL A 19 6.58 -5.84 3.58
CA VAL A 19 7.84 -5.30 3.09
C VAL A 19 8.36 -4.32 4.13
N VAL A 20 9.45 -4.65 4.77
CA VAL A 20 10.08 -3.78 5.79
C VAL A 20 11.05 -2.84 5.09
N LEU A 21 10.86 -1.54 5.33
CA LEU A 21 11.57 -0.42 4.71
C LEU A 21 12.23 0.45 5.80
N ALA A 22 13.36 1.06 5.46
CA ALA A 22 13.91 2.12 6.30
C ALA A 22 13.01 3.37 6.26
N PRO A 23 12.94 4.17 7.35
CA PRO A 23 12.24 5.45 7.36
C PRO A 23 12.83 6.47 6.39
N GLU A 24 14.12 6.32 6.07
CA GLU A 24 14.89 7.09 5.08
C GLU A 24 15.42 6.14 4.00
N PRO A 25 14.57 5.73 3.04
CA PRO A 25 14.99 4.79 2.00
C PRO A 25 15.99 5.43 1.05
N ASP A 26 17.01 4.67 0.67
CA ASP A 26 17.97 5.07 -0.36
C ASP A 26 17.45 4.71 -1.77
N GLU A 27 18.18 5.15 -2.78
CA GLU A 27 17.87 4.88 -4.19
C GLU A 27 17.78 3.36 -4.49
N PHE A 28 18.63 2.58 -3.87
CA PHE A 28 18.68 1.14 -4.09
C PHE A 28 17.42 0.46 -3.53
N MET A 29 16.97 0.87 -2.35
CA MET A 29 15.72 0.39 -1.74
C MET A 29 14.51 0.70 -2.61
N PHE A 30 14.42 1.89 -3.20
CA PHE A 30 13.33 2.24 -4.14
C PHE A 30 13.36 1.40 -5.42
N LYS A 31 14.55 1.11 -5.97
CA LYS A 31 14.70 0.24 -7.14
C LYS A 31 14.25 -1.19 -6.83
N GLU A 32 14.70 -1.75 -5.71
CA GLU A 32 14.25 -3.09 -5.30
C GLU A 32 12.75 -3.15 -5.04
N LEU A 33 12.17 -2.11 -4.44
CA LEU A 33 10.73 -2.01 -4.23
C LEU A 33 9.96 -2.03 -5.57
N SER A 34 10.42 -1.30 -6.58
CA SER A 34 9.81 -1.31 -7.91
C SER A 34 9.81 -2.72 -8.50
N VAL A 35 10.94 -3.41 -8.45
CA VAL A 35 11.07 -4.80 -8.93
C VAL A 35 10.15 -5.76 -8.17
N LEU A 36 10.02 -5.59 -6.86
CA LEU A 36 9.09 -6.38 -6.04
C LEU A 36 7.64 -6.13 -6.44
N CYS A 37 7.26 -4.87 -6.62
CA CYS A 37 5.90 -4.50 -7.05
C CYS A 37 5.54 -5.15 -8.39
N ASP A 38 6.46 -5.15 -9.35
CA ASP A 38 6.26 -5.80 -10.66
C ASP A 38 6.09 -7.32 -10.51
N SER A 39 6.84 -7.96 -9.61
CA SER A 39 6.71 -9.39 -9.35
C SER A 39 5.35 -9.79 -8.73
N LEU A 40 4.69 -8.87 -8.03
CA LEU A 40 3.37 -9.12 -7.43
C LEU A 40 2.22 -9.12 -8.44
N HIS A 41 2.47 -8.72 -9.69
CA HIS A 41 1.48 -8.82 -10.78
C HIS A 41 1.29 -10.25 -11.32
N THR A 42 2.17 -11.18 -10.97
CA THR A 42 2.10 -12.58 -11.47
C THR A 42 0.92 -13.34 -10.88
N GLU A 43 0.50 -14.43 -11.54
CA GLU A 43 -0.62 -15.28 -11.09
C GLU A 43 -0.39 -15.90 -9.70
N SER A 44 0.87 -16.15 -9.34
CA SER A 44 1.25 -16.69 -8.02
C SER A 44 0.84 -15.79 -6.84
N SER A 45 0.54 -14.52 -7.09
CA SER A 45 0.05 -13.56 -6.08
C SER A 45 -1.48 -13.57 -5.91
N SER A 46 -2.21 -14.45 -6.59
CA SER A 46 -3.69 -14.47 -6.60
C SER A 46 -4.31 -14.59 -5.20
N GLY A 47 -3.70 -15.36 -4.30
CA GLY A 47 -4.15 -15.55 -2.92
C GLY A 47 -3.74 -14.45 -1.94
N ILE A 48 -2.89 -13.49 -2.36
CA ILE A 48 -2.45 -12.38 -1.52
C ILE A 48 -3.58 -11.34 -1.43
N LYS A 49 -3.96 -11.01 -0.20
CA LYS A 49 -5.07 -10.10 0.11
C LYS A 49 -4.63 -8.68 0.45
N ALA A 50 -3.40 -8.50 0.92
CA ALA A 50 -2.84 -7.19 1.20
C ALA A 50 -1.32 -7.17 1.08
N VAL A 51 -0.77 -6.00 0.79
CA VAL A 51 0.65 -5.69 0.87
C VAL A 51 0.86 -4.63 1.95
N VAL A 52 1.81 -4.84 2.85
CA VAL A 52 2.17 -3.89 3.91
C VAL A 52 3.53 -3.30 3.61
N LEU A 53 3.62 -1.98 3.55
CA LEU A 53 4.88 -1.23 3.55
C LEU A 53 5.16 -0.77 4.99
N ASP A 54 6.02 -1.48 5.71
CA ASP A 54 6.33 -1.21 7.12
C ASP A 54 7.62 -0.39 7.25
N PHE A 55 7.49 0.91 7.42
CA PHE A 55 8.60 1.83 7.68
C PHE A 55 9.07 1.69 9.11
N ASN A 56 10.13 0.91 9.29
CA ASN A 56 10.64 0.51 10.59
C ASN A 56 12.08 0.97 10.81
N PRO A 57 12.40 1.64 11.93
CA PRO A 57 13.77 2.06 12.25
C PRO A 57 14.79 0.91 12.25
N THR A 58 14.37 -0.33 12.54
CA THR A 58 15.26 -1.49 12.53
C THR A 58 15.79 -1.82 11.12
N ALA A 59 15.15 -1.31 10.09
CA ALA A 59 15.59 -1.47 8.70
C ALA A 59 16.64 -0.42 8.28
N ALA A 60 17.01 0.53 9.13
CA ALA A 60 18.05 1.52 8.81
C ALA A 60 19.41 0.88 8.49
N GLN A 61 19.68 -0.32 9.01
CA GLN A 61 20.89 -1.10 8.71
C GLN A 61 20.95 -1.63 7.28
N LEU A 62 19.82 -1.63 6.56
CA LEU A 62 19.72 -2.08 5.16
C LEU A 62 20.09 -0.97 4.17
N VAL A 63 20.18 0.27 4.64
CA VAL A 63 20.52 1.44 3.80
C VAL A 63 22.02 1.46 3.56
N SER A 64 22.45 1.51 2.30
CA SER A 64 23.86 1.69 1.94
C SER A 64 24.22 3.17 2.06
N HIS A 65 25.25 3.47 2.86
CA HIS A 65 25.74 4.85 3.06
C HIS A 65 26.52 5.43 1.86
N ASP A 66 26.58 4.72 0.75
CA ASP A 66 27.41 5.09 -0.41
C ASP A 66 26.54 5.61 -1.56
N THR A 67 26.09 6.87 -1.47
CA THR A 67 25.49 7.51 -2.64
C THR A 67 25.67 9.04 -2.66
N ARG A 68 26.61 9.47 -3.47
CA ARG A 68 26.58 10.77 -4.11
C ARG A 68 25.75 10.65 -5.39
N THR A 69 24.43 10.57 -5.29
CA THR A 69 23.53 10.60 -6.48
C THR A 69 22.95 11.99 -6.65
N THR A 70 22.89 12.44 -7.89
CA THR A 70 22.35 13.75 -8.28
C THR A 70 20.86 13.79 -7.96
N ILE A 71 20.37 14.89 -7.40
CA ILE A 71 18.98 15.10 -6.93
C ILE A 71 17.92 14.74 -7.98
N GLU A 72 18.19 14.99 -9.27
CA GLU A 72 17.28 14.70 -10.38
C GLU A 72 17.06 13.18 -10.60
N HIS A 73 18.12 12.38 -10.52
CA HIS A 73 18.02 10.91 -10.64
C HIS A 73 17.21 10.31 -9.50
N THR A 74 17.40 10.80 -8.28
CA THR A 74 16.65 10.33 -7.10
C THR A 74 15.16 10.60 -7.27
N SER A 75 14.77 11.77 -7.81
CA SER A 75 13.36 12.11 -8.05
C SER A 75 12.67 11.13 -9.00
N THR A 76 13.31 10.76 -10.12
CA THR A 76 12.75 9.81 -11.10
C THR A 76 12.58 8.41 -10.51
N ILE A 77 13.54 7.94 -9.71
CA ILE A 77 13.48 6.62 -9.07
C ILE A 77 12.37 6.56 -8.03
N VAL A 78 12.24 7.60 -7.20
CA VAL A 78 11.14 7.70 -6.22
C VAL A 78 9.79 7.72 -6.93
N GLN A 79 9.64 8.49 -8.00
CA GLN A 79 8.41 8.52 -8.80
C GLN A 79 8.09 7.14 -9.41
N GLY A 80 9.12 6.42 -9.91
CA GLY A 80 8.99 5.05 -10.40
C GLY A 80 8.48 4.10 -9.33
N ALA A 81 9.07 4.12 -8.13
CA ALA A 81 8.62 3.31 -7.00
C ALA A 81 7.19 3.66 -6.54
N CYS A 82 6.83 4.95 -6.56
CA CYS A 82 5.46 5.39 -6.28
C CYS A 82 4.46 4.88 -7.33
N ALA A 83 4.84 4.91 -8.61
CA ALA A 83 4.01 4.39 -9.70
C ALA A 83 3.85 2.87 -9.59
N ALA A 84 4.94 2.14 -9.36
CA ALA A 84 4.94 0.70 -9.15
C ALA A 84 4.07 0.30 -7.94
N THR A 85 4.18 1.02 -6.82
CA THR A 85 3.33 0.79 -5.63
C THR A 85 1.86 1.02 -5.94
N ARG A 86 1.53 2.08 -6.66
CA ARG A 86 0.14 2.32 -7.11
C ARG A 86 -0.38 1.24 -8.03
N SER A 87 0.46 0.64 -8.87
CA SER A 87 0.05 -0.39 -9.82
C SER A 87 -0.30 -1.73 -9.16
N ILE A 88 0.16 -2.00 -7.93
CA ILE A 88 -0.19 -3.23 -7.18
C ILE A 88 -1.73 -3.39 -7.14
N LYS A 89 -2.22 -4.56 -7.52
CA LYS A 89 -3.66 -4.86 -7.56
C LYS A 89 -4.27 -5.03 -6.17
N GLN A 90 -3.50 -5.58 -5.23
CA GLN A 90 -3.91 -5.77 -3.84
C GLN A 90 -3.97 -4.44 -3.09
N PRO A 91 -4.82 -4.29 -2.05
CA PRO A 91 -4.74 -3.19 -1.11
C PRO A 91 -3.34 -3.05 -0.51
N VAL A 92 -2.84 -1.82 -0.44
CA VAL A 92 -1.54 -1.48 0.12
C VAL A 92 -1.75 -0.67 1.40
N LEU A 93 -1.21 -1.17 2.52
CA LEU A 93 -1.20 -0.50 3.81
C LEU A 93 0.22 0.00 4.11
N ALA A 94 0.42 1.29 4.24
CA ALA A 94 1.67 1.85 4.75
C ALA A 94 1.60 1.99 6.28
N VAL A 95 2.59 1.46 6.99
CA VAL A 95 2.73 1.54 8.45
C VAL A 95 3.98 2.32 8.79
N VAL A 96 3.83 3.40 9.56
CA VAL A 96 4.91 4.33 9.87
C VAL A 96 5.16 4.38 11.37
N ARG A 97 6.35 3.96 11.80
CA ARG A 97 6.72 3.86 13.21
C ARG A 97 7.64 4.98 13.69
N ALA A 98 8.28 5.69 12.76
CA ALA A 98 9.27 6.71 13.04
C ALA A 98 9.12 7.88 12.07
N THR A 99 9.95 8.92 12.27
CA THR A 99 10.03 10.05 11.35
C THR A 99 10.40 9.57 9.95
N LEU A 100 9.69 10.04 8.92
CA LEU A 100 9.93 9.73 7.52
C LEU A 100 10.64 10.88 6.82
N SER A 101 11.55 10.51 5.91
CA SER A 101 12.09 11.45 4.92
C SER A 101 11.02 11.91 3.91
N GLN A 102 11.28 12.98 3.19
CA GLN A 102 10.38 13.49 2.16
C GLN A 102 10.07 12.44 1.07
N SER A 103 11.08 11.70 0.61
CA SER A 103 10.91 10.65 -0.38
C SER A 103 10.03 9.50 0.11
N ALA A 104 10.18 9.09 1.37
CA ALA A 104 9.29 8.11 2.00
C ALA A 104 7.86 8.64 2.16
N CYS A 105 7.68 9.94 2.44
CA CYS A 105 6.37 10.57 2.49
C CYS A 105 5.66 10.56 1.12
N LEU A 106 6.39 10.69 0.00
CA LEU A 106 5.82 10.51 -1.33
C LEU A 106 5.35 9.06 -1.55
N LEU A 107 6.11 8.09 -1.06
CA LEU A 107 5.77 6.69 -1.19
C LEU A 107 4.51 6.32 -0.40
N ILE A 108 4.34 6.80 0.84
CA ILE A 108 3.13 6.50 1.63
C ILE A 108 1.86 7.10 1.00
N LYS A 109 1.96 8.21 0.25
CA LYS A 109 0.84 8.76 -0.55
C LYS A 109 0.41 7.84 -1.71
N SER A 110 1.21 6.84 -2.04
CA SER A 110 0.91 5.85 -3.08
C SER A 110 0.20 4.62 -2.52
N ALA A 111 0.13 4.46 -1.20
CA ALA A 111 -0.62 3.42 -0.52
C ALA A 111 -2.13 3.74 -0.50
N ASP A 112 -2.95 2.71 -0.35
CA ASP A 112 -4.41 2.87 -0.24
C ASP A 112 -4.83 3.25 1.19
N PHE A 113 -4.08 2.76 2.18
CA PHE A 113 -4.28 3.07 3.61
C PHE A 113 -2.96 3.41 4.29
N THR A 114 -3.03 4.29 5.28
CA THR A 114 -1.86 4.72 6.05
C THR A 114 -2.15 4.67 7.54
N LEU A 115 -1.29 3.98 8.28
CA LEU A 115 -1.30 3.90 9.74
C LEU A 115 0.00 4.48 10.27
N VAL A 116 -0.07 5.60 10.99
CA VAL A 116 1.10 6.36 11.42
C VAL A 116 1.12 6.47 12.94
N ALA A 117 2.28 6.30 13.55
CA ALA A 117 2.45 6.56 14.97
C ALA A 117 2.21 8.05 15.28
N GLU A 118 1.49 8.36 16.38
CA GLU A 118 1.09 9.72 16.76
C GLU A 118 2.24 10.72 16.77
N ASN A 119 3.40 10.29 17.25
CA ASN A 119 4.61 11.10 17.40
C ASN A 119 5.56 11.03 16.18
N ALA A 120 5.27 10.18 15.19
CA ALA A 120 6.07 10.11 13.97
C ALA A 120 5.92 11.42 13.19
N LYS A 121 7.03 11.93 12.67
CA LYS A 121 7.05 13.16 11.88
C LYS A 121 7.07 12.82 10.41
N LEU A 122 6.21 13.46 9.64
CA LEU A 122 6.14 13.36 8.19
C LEU A 122 6.71 14.65 7.60
N VAL A 123 7.77 14.53 6.81
CA VAL A 123 8.34 15.67 6.08
C VAL A 123 7.54 15.90 4.82
N ILE A 124 6.84 17.04 4.73
CA ILE A 124 5.97 17.39 3.61
C ILE A 124 6.52 18.65 2.95
N SER A 125 6.74 18.62 1.64
CA SER A 125 7.07 19.81 0.88
C SER A 125 5.81 20.57 0.49
N ASN A 126 5.70 21.84 0.87
CA ASN A 126 4.58 22.73 0.52
C ASN A 126 4.80 23.49 -0.80
N GLY A 127 5.77 23.09 -1.65
CA GLY A 127 6.00 23.71 -2.97
C GLY A 127 6.79 25.01 -2.92
N GLY A 128 7.24 25.48 -1.76
CA GLY A 128 8.20 26.57 -1.59
C GLY A 128 9.63 26.01 -1.60
N GLU A 129 10.56 26.73 -2.23
CA GLU A 129 11.93 26.25 -2.49
C GLU A 129 12.78 25.93 -1.24
N ASN A 130 12.33 26.24 -0.02
CA ASN A 130 13.13 26.07 1.21
C ASN A 130 12.34 25.77 2.53
N GLU A 131 11.06 25.44 2.50
CA GLU A 131 10.33 25.12 3.72
C GLU A 131 9.84 23.67 3.72
N GLU A 132 10.57 22.82 4.43
CA GLU A 132 10.10 21.48 4.82
C GLU A 132 9.17 21.63 6.03
N ASP A 133 7.87 21.56 5.78
CA ASP A 133 6.89 21.44 6.87
C ASP A 133 6.88 20.03 7.43
N THR A 134 6.97 19.94 8.74
CA THR A 134 6.91 18.65 9.44
C THR A 134 5.58 18.53 10.17
N LEU A 135 4.80 17.50 9.83
CA LEU A 135 3.55 17.17 10.52
C LEU A 135 3.73 15.95 11.42
N THR A 136 3.22 16.01 12.63
CA THR A 136 3.06 14.81 13.46
C THR A 136 1.96 13.92 12.90
N GLY A 137 1.94 12.61 13.23
CA GLY A 137 0.87 11.69 12.84
C GLY A 137 -0.52 12.23 13.22
N SER A 138 -0.67 12.81 14.41
CA SER A 138 -1.94 13.41 14.85
C SER A 138 -2.35 14.64 14.02
N GLN A 139 -1.40 15.48 13.61
CA GLN A 139 -1.68 16.61 12.72
C GLN A 139 -2.05 16.14 11.30
N ALA A 140 -1.30 15.16 10.78
CA ALA A 140 -1.54 14.60 9.46
C ALA A 140 -2.93 13.93 9.36
N LEU A 141 -3.40 13.27 10.43
CA LEU A 141 -4.76 12.72 10.50
C LEU A 141 -5.82 13.82 10.41
N ARG A 142 -5.67 14.90 11.20
CA ARG A 142 -6.63 16.02 11.21
C ARG A 142 -6.73 16.73 9.86
N LEU A 143 -5.62 16.76 9.11
CA LEU A 143 -5.57 17.34 7.77
C LEU A 143 -5.99 16.37 6.66
N GLY A 144 -6.31 15.11 6.98
CA GLY A 144 -6.73 14.11 6.02
C GLY A 144 -5.60 13.53 5.16
N TYR A 145 -4.33 13.72 5.55
CA TYR A 145 -3.18 13.14 4.82
C TYR A 145 -3.00 11.65 5.07
N ILE A 146 -3.48 11.14 6.20
CA ILE A 146 -3.36 9.73 6.59
C ILE A 146 -4.71 9.17 7.04
N THR A 147 -4.83 7.83 7.03
CA THR A 147 -6.09 7.14 7.34
C THR A 147 -6.28 6.95 8.85
N TRP A 148 -5.23 6.52 9.57
CA TRP A 148 -5.28 6.25 11.01
C TRP A 148 -3.99 6.67 11.71
N THR A 149 -4.12 6.98 12.99
CA THR A 149 -3.00 7.17 13.89
C THR A 149 -3.23 6.40 15.20
N THR A 150 -2.14 6.01 15.84
CA THR A 150 -2.15 5.30 17.14
C THR A 150 -0.81 5.46 17.84
N SER A 151 -0.73 5.04 19.11
CA SER A 151 0.54 5.02 19.84
C SER A 151 1.54 4.06 19.16
N VAL A 152 2.84 4.32 19.30
CA VAL A 152 3.89 3.40 18.79
C VAL A 152 3.74 2.00 19.39
N HIS A 153 3.29 1.90 20.64
CA HIS A 153 3.09 0.61 21.32
C HIS A 153 1.93 -0.20 20.73
N ASP A 154 0.88 0.47 20.29
CA ASP A 154 -0.32 -0.17 19.76
C ASP A 154 -0.30 -0.35 18.24
N ILE A 155 0.69 0.20 17.53
CA ILE A 155 0.72 0.23 16.07
C ILE A 155 0.67 -1.17 15.45
N HIS A 156 1.34 -2.14 16.06
CA HIS A 156 1.31 -3.53 15.61
C HIS A 156 -0.09 -4.14 15.76
N LYS A 157 -0.71 -3.94 16.91
CA LYS A 157 -2.07 -4.41 17.19
C LYS A 157 -3.09 -3.78 16.24
N GLN A 158 -2.96 -2.49 15.95
CA GLN A 158 -3.84 -1.79 15.02
C GLN A 158 -3.62 -2.25 13.58
N MET A 159 -2.36 -2.48 13.17
CA MET A 159 -2.02 -3.06 11.87
C MET A 159 -2.70 -4.43 11.69
N GLU A 160 -2.56 -5.34 12.67
CA GLU A 160 -3.19 -6.67 12.60
C GLU A 160 -4.72 -6.58 12.52
N ARG A 161 -5.35 -5.65 13.25
CA ARG A 161 -6.81 -5.43 13.12
C ARG A 161 -7.22 -5.07 11.69
N VAL A 162 -6.47 -4.20 11.02
CA VAL A 162 -6.73 -3.83 9.63
C VAL A 162 -6.51 -5.03 8.71
N LEU A 163 -5.43 -5.78 8.91
CA LEU A 163 -5.14 -6.98 8.12
C LEU A 163 -6.19 -8.06 8.30
N ASP A 164 -6.70 -8.27 9.51
CA ASP A 164 -7.76 -9.24 9.78
C ASP A 164 -9.05 -8.87 9.05
N LEU A 165 -9.41 -7.58 8.99
CA LEU A 165 -10.54 -7.12 8.19
C LEU A 165 -10.33 -7.42 6.69
N LEU A 166 -9.13 -7.24 6.16
CA LEU A 166 -8.83 -7.57 4.76
C LEU A 166 -8.83 -9.09 4.53
N ARG A 167 -8.28 -9.87 5.47
CA ARG A 167 -8.23 -11.35 5.39
C ARG A 167 -9.61 -12.01 5.39
N THR A 168 -10.61 -11.39 6.02
CA THR A 168 -12.00 -11.92 6.03
C THR A 168 -12.72 -11.76 4.69
N ASN A 169 -12.18 -10.97 3.75
CA ASN A 169 -12.78 -10.72 2.45
C ASN A 169 -12.13 -11.55 1.33
N SER A 170 -12.83 -11.72 0.20
CA SER A 170 -12.27 -12.32 -1.01
C SER A 170 -11.16 -11.44 -1.59
N ALA A 171 -10.03 -12.06 -1.97
CA ALA A 171 -8.93 -11.35 -2.63
C ALA A 171 -9.35 -10.70 -3.96
N ILE A 172 -10.29 -11.34 -4.68
CA ILE A 172 -10.83 -10.77 -5.92
C ILE A 172 -11.67 -9.54 -5.61
N ALA A 173 -12.57 -9.62 -4.63
CA ALA A 173 -13.41 -8.50 -4.24
C ALA A 173 -12.58 -7.30 -3.79
N LEU A 174 -11.51 -7.52 -3.02
CA LEU A 174 -10.58 -6.46 -2.61
C LEU A 174 -9.88 -5.80 -3.80
N ARG A 175 -9.41 -6.58 -4.78
CA ARG A 175 -8.77 -6.06 -6.00
C ARG A 175 -9.75 -5.25 -6.84
N GLN A 176 -10.98 -5.72 -7.00
CA GLN A 176 -12.01 -5.02 -7.78
C GLN A 176 -12.46 -3.74 -7.07
N ALA A 177 -12.60 -3.75 -5.75
CA ALA A 177 -12.89 -2.55 -4.97
C ALA A 177 -11.81 -1.47 -5.16
N LYS A 178 -10.53 -1.85 -5.06
CA LYS A 178 -9.41 -0.94 -5.34
C LYS A 178 -9.43 -0.41 -6.77
N ALA A 179 -9.67 -1.27 -7.76
CA ALA A 179 -9.77 -0.86 -9.17
C ALA A 179 -10.91 0.14 -9.37
N SER A 180 -12.08 -0.08 -8.76
CA SER A 180 -13.24 0.81 -8.83
C SER A 180 -12.95 2.18 -8.24
N VAL A 181 -12.30 2.24 -7.07
CA VAL A 181 -11.90 3.52 -6.44
C VAL A 181 -10.91 4.28 -7.33
N ARG A 182 -9.96 3.59 -7.94
CA ARG A 182 -8.99 4.21 -8.87
C ARG A 182 -9.65 4.77 -10.12
N LEU A 183 -10.61 4.07 -10.70
CA LEU A 183 -11.39 4.59 -11.83
C LEU A 183 -12.17 5.85 -11.45
N ALA A 184 -12.76 5.88 -10.25
CA ALA A 184 -13.49 7.04 -9.76
C ALA A 184 -12.59 8.28 -9.56
N HIS A 185 -11.30 8.08 -9.26
CA HIS A 185 -10.30 9.15 -9.10
C HIS A 185 -9.52 9.48 -10.37
N ALA A 186 -9.65 8.70 -11.45
CA ALA A 186 -9.00 8.99 -12.72
C ALA A 186 -9.66 10.21 -13.38
N ASN A 187 -8.89 11.29 -13.58
CA ASN A 187 -9.36 12.58 -14.10
C ASN A 187 -9.71 12.56 -15.61
N HIS A 188 -9.77 11.39 -16.25
CA HIS A 188 -9.88 11.27 -17.70
C HIS A 188 -11.26 10.90 -18.22
N ALA A 189 -12.16 10.47 -17.34
CA ALA A 189 -13.50 10.11 -17.72
C ALA A 189 -14.52 11.06 -17.13
N THR A 190 -15.59 11.31 -17.85
CA THR A 190 -16.78 11.91 -17.26
C THR A 190 -17.27 10.98 -16.12
N LYS A 191 -17.98 11.53 -15.13
CA LYS A 191 -18.54 10.70 -14.05
C LYS A 191 -19.36 9.53 -14.58
N LEU A 192 -20.02 9.69 -15.72
CA LEU A 192 -20.82 8.66 -16.36
C LEU A 192 -19.96 7.53 -16.90
N GLU A 193 -18.88 7.84 -17.63
CA GLU A 193 -17.93 6.83 -18.14
C GLU A 193 -17.24 6.05 -17.02
N ALA A 194 -16.84 6.72 -15.95
CA ALA A 194 -16.29 6.06 -14.77
C ALA A 194 -17.30 5.10 -14.13
N LEU A 195 -18.58 5.50 -14.03
CA LEU A 195 -19.66 4.66 -13.50
C LEU A 195 -19.92 3.45 -14.40
N GLU A 196 -19.91 3.61 -15.70
CA GLU A 196 -20.06 2.50 -16.66
C GLU A 196 -18.90 1.50 -16.54
N GLN A 197 -17.68 1.98 -16.38
CA GLN A 197 -16.51 1.12 -16.17
C GLN A 197 -16.59 0.36 -14.84
N VAL A 198 -17.01 1.01 -13.76
CA VAL A 198 -17.25 0.36 -12.46
C VAL A 198 -18.37 -0.69 -12.58
N ASN A 199 -19.45 -0.40 -13.28
CA ASN A 199 -20.53 -1.36 -13.53
C ASN A 199 -20.04 -2.59 -14.31
N ARG A 200 -19.20 -2.41 -15.32
CA ARG A 200 -18.58 -3.54 -16.04
C ARG A 200 -17.71 -4.39 -15.12
N LEU A 201 -16.84 -3.76 -14.33
CA LEU A 201 -16.02 -4.49 -13.35
C LEU A 201 -16.89 -5.33 -12.40
N TYR A 202 -18.00 -4.74 -11.92
CA TYR A 202 -18.91 -5.43 -11.02
C TYR A 202 -19.66 -6.57 -11.71
N LEU A 203 -20.33 -6.30 -12.82
CA LEU A 203 -21.23 -7.27 -13.48
C LEU A 203 -20.47 -8.36 -14.26
N GLU A 204 -19.42 -7.95 -15.01
CA GLU A 204 -18.75 -8.84 -15.94
C GLU A 204 -17.54 -9.55 -15.32
N GLN A 205 -16.92 -8.96 -14.29
CA GLN A 205 -15.75 -9.55 -13.66
C GLN A 205 -16.07 -10.10 -12.27
N LEU A 206 -16.55 -9.25 -11.33
CA LEU A 206 -16.75 -9.69 -9.95
C LEU A 206 -17.90 -10.71 -9.84
N MET A 207 -19.07 -10.41 -10.39
CA MET A 207 -20.25 -11.27 -10.25
C MET A 207 -20.13 -12.62 -10.97
N GLN A 208 -19.17 -12.77 -11.89
CA GLN A 208 -18.89 -14.04 -12.55
C GLN A 208 -17.95 -14.95 -11.77
N THR A 209 -17.38 -14.47 -10.66
CA THR A 209 -16.43 -15.23 -9.85
C THR A 209 -17.12 -16.23 -8.94
N HIS A 210 -16.43 -17.33 -8.62
CA HIS A 210 -16.88 -18.28 -7.61
C HIS A 210 -17.11 -17.60 -6.25
N ASP A 211 -16.26 -16.66 -5.87
CA ASP A 211 -16.33 -15.98 -4.58
C ASP A 211 -17.59 -15.08 -4.46
N ALA A 212 -18.04 -14.47 -5.55
CA ALA A 212 -19.29 -13.70 -5.54
C ALA A 212 -20.51 -14.61 -5.28
N GLN A 213 -20.54 -15.78 -5.93
CA GLN A 213 -21.60 -16.77 -5.71
C GLN A 213 -21.55 -17.33 -4.28
N GLU A 214 -20.35 -17.65 -3.79
CA GLU A 214 -20.16 -18.11 -2.41
C GLU A 214 -20.60 -17.05 -1.40
N GLY A 215 -20.27 -15.76 -1.64
CA GLY A 215 -20.70 -14.68 -0.78
C GLY A 215 -22.22 -14.57 -0.66
N LEU A 216 -22.94 -14.66 -1.77
CA LEU A 216 -24.40 -14.68 -1.79
C LEU A 216 -24.96 -15.91 -1.07
N LYS A 217 -24.43 -17.09 -1.35
CA LYS A 217 -24.85 -18.33 -0.71
C LYS A 217 -24.62 -18.31 0.80
N ALA A 218 -23.44 -17.91 1.24
CA ALA A 218 -23.10 -17.79 2.65
C ALA A 218 -24.00 -16.80 3.39
N PHE A 219 -24.35 -15.68 2.74
CA PHE A 219 -25.29 -14.71 3.30
C PHE A 219 -26.68 -15.32 3.48
N LEU A 220 -27.24 -16.01 2.47
CA LEU A 220 -28.54 -16.66 2.55
C LEU A 220 -28.57 -17.78 3.62
N GLU A 221 -27.49 -18.54 3.73
CA GLU A 221 -27.33 -19.63 4.70
C GLU A 221 -26.91 -19.16 6.09
N LYS A 222 -26.69 -17.85 6.30
CA LYS A 222 -26.24 -17.22 7.56
C LYS A 222 -24.97 -17.86 8.13
N ARG A 223 -24.02 -18.22 7.28
CA ARG A 223 -22.72 -18.78 7.63
C ARG A 223 -21.58 -17.89 7.16
N LYS A 224 -20.37 -18.15 7.63
CA LYS A 224 -19.17 -17.50 7.10
C LYS A 224 -18.84 -18.04 5.70
N PRO A 225 -18.46 -17.17 4.75
CA PRO A 225 -18.04 -17.58 3.41
C PRO A 225 -16.67 -18.28 3.43
N ILE A 226 -16.47 -19.18 2.45
CA ILE A 226 -15.20 -19.87 2.23
C ILE A 226 -14.66 -19.41 0.89
N TRP A 227 -13.73 -18.44 0.93
CA TRP A 227 -13.18 -17.85 -0.26
C TRP A 227 -12.17 -18.75 -0.96
N LYS A 228 -12.33 -18.96 -2.26
CA LYS A 228 -11.37 -19.66 -3.12
C LYS A 228 -10.39 -18.71 -3.80
N ASN A 229 -10.75 -17.40 -3.85
CA ASN A 229 -9.99 -16.33 -4.50
C ASN A 229 -9.81 -16.54 -6.03
N ILE A 230 -10.81 -17.16 -6.67
CA ILE A 230 -10.89 -17.46 -8.11
C ILE A 230 -12.26 -17.07 -8.69
#